data_5a48b2121afef593f9d8a9fa8e234611
#
_entry.id   5a48b2121afef593f9d8a9fa8e234611
#
_cell.length_a   1.000
_cell.length_b   1.000
_cell.length_c   1.000
_cell.angle_alpha   90.00
_cell.angle_beta   90.00
_cell.angle_gamma   90.00
#
_symmetry.space_group_name_H-M   'P 1'
#
loop_
_entity.id
_entity.type
_entity.pdbx_description
1 polymer ?
#
loop_
_entity_poly.entity_id
_entity_poly.type
_entity_poly.pdbx_seq_one_letter_code
_entity_poly.pdbx_strand_id
1 'polypeptide(L)'
;LLFARHITGAEDVYEFVSSTPSTRTYVVTLILFRDNLCVNCSVMPPSVSMGVFSNDNNAMIPGNSTGGYWNIALSTVQALSLNALPNCIQNVPNLSYSGGFYPFTITLPNNNNGYTITYQTCCRIENISNTTDLMGATYIGQIPGNNTLGTNLQDNSPQFSRGISVV
;
A
#
# COMPACT_ATOMS: atom_id res chain seq x y z
N LEU A 1 25.82 0.79 -2.14
CA LEU A 1 24.50 0.59 -1.50
C LEU A 1 23.57 1.67 -2.02
N LEU A 2 22.66 1.31 -2.94
CA LEU A 2 21.58 2.20 -3.40
C LEU A 2 20.52 2.21 -2.31
N PHE A 3 20.38 3.32 -1.61
CA PHE A 3 19.32 3.49 -0.62
C PHE A 3 17.99 3.79 -1.33
N ALA A 4 16.92 3.18 -0.88
CA ALA A 4 15.58 3.35 -1.46
C ALA A 4 14.95 4.70 -1.03
N ARG A 5 15.55 5.82 -1.42
CA ARG A 5 15.17 7.20 -1.00
C ARG A 5 14.09 7.83 -1.89
N HIS A 6 13.42 7.06 -2.72
CA HIS A 6 12.53 7.54 -3.78
C HIS A 6 11.04 7.24 -3.53
N ILE A 7 10.72 6.37 -2.56
CA ILE A 7 9.34 6.07 -2.19
C ILE A 7 8.85 7.16 -1.24
N THR A 8 7.94 7.98 -1.73
CA THR A 8 7.40 9.14 -1.01
C THR A 8 6.19 8.78 -0.17
N GLY A 9 5.51 7.70 -0.51
CA GLY A 9 4.33 7.22 0.19
C GLY A 9 3.87 5.88 -0.33
N ALA A 10 2.86 5.32 0.33
CA ALA A 10 2.15 4.13 -0.13
C ALA A 10 0.69 4.16 0.31
N GLU A 11 -0.11 3.38 -0.38
CA GLU A 11 -1.51 3.15 -0.09
C GLU A 11 -1.80 1.65 -0.20
N ASP A 12 -2.56 1.12 0.77
CA ASP A 12 -3.10 -0.24 0.73
C ASP A 12 -4.60 -0.15 0.44
N VAL A 13 -5.02 -0.70 -0.69
CA VAL A 13 -6.43 -0.81 -1.06
C VAL A 13 -6.82 -2.28 -1.15
N TYR A 14 -8.09 -2.57 -0.82
CA TYR A 14 -8.63 -3.93 -0.94
C TYR A 14 -10.02 -3.91 -1.55
N GLU A 15 -10.32 -4.97 -2.29
CA GLU A 15 -11.62 -5.23 -2.90
C GLU A 15 -12.12 -6.61 -2.51
N PHE A 16 -13.37 -6.68 -2.08
CA PHE A 16 -14.04 -7.95 -1.77
C PHE A 16 -14.29 -8.73 -3.07
N VAL A 17 -13.97 -10.02 -3.07
CA VAL A 17 -14.18 -10.90 -4.22
C VAL A 17 -15.31 -11.90 -3.93
N SER A 18 -15.21 -12.61 -2.80
CA SER A 18 -16.17 -13.66 -2.45
C SER A 18 -16.11 -14.04 -0.98
N SER A 19 -17.12 -14.74 -0.49
CA SER A 19 -17.13 -15.31 0.85
C SER A 19 -17.70 -16.71 0.87
N THR A 20 -17.28 -17.45 1.89
CA THR A 20 -17.89 -18.71 2.34
C THR A 20 -18.40 -18.49 3.78
N PRO A 21 -19.08 -19.47 4.40
CA PRO A 21 -19.44 -19.35 5.81
C PRO A 21 -18.27 -19.13 6.77
N SER A 22 -17.05 -19.52 6.38
CA SER A 22 -15.86 -19.47 7.25
C SER A 22 -14.74 -18.57 6.75
N THR A 23 -14.79 -18.07 5.52
CA THR A 23 -13.69 -17.29 4.91
C THR A 23 -14.20 -16.15 4.05
N ARG A 24 -13.34 -15.15 3.83
CA ARG A 24 -13.52 -14.08 2.84
C ARG A 24 -12.28 -13.97 1.96
N THR A 25 -12.51 -13.73 0.68
CA THR A 25 -11.45 -13.53 -0.31
C THR A 25 -11.44 -12.08 -0.75
N TYR A 26 -10.26 -11.49 -0.78
CA TYR A 26 -10.01 -10.12 -1.22
C TYR A 26 -8.90 -10.08 -2.26
N VAL A 27 -8.98 -9.12 -3.17
CA VAL A 27 -7.81 -8.62 -3.89
C VAL A 27 -7.28 -7.44 -3.09
N VAL A 28 -6.03 -7.53 -2.66
CA VAL A 28 -5.32 -6.44 -1.99
C VAL A 28 -4.28 -5.89 -2.95
N THR A 29 -4.16 -4.57 -3.04
CA THR A 29 -3.16 -3.89 -3.85
C THR A 29 -2.40 -2.90 -3.01
N LEU A 30 -1.09 -3.13 -2.83
CA LEU A 30 -0.18 -2.08 -2.37
C LEU A 30 0.17 -1.19 -3.55
N ILE A 31 0.05 0.12 -3.37
CA ILE A 31 0.46 1.13 -4.35
C ILE A 31 1.61 1.92 -3.73
N LEU A 32 2.79 1.87 -4.35
CA LEU A 32 3.96 2.66 -3.93
C LEU A 32 4.08 3.90 -4.81
N PHE A 33 4.25 5.07 -4.20
CA PHE A 33 4.46 6.33 -4.90
C PHE A 33 5.95 6.65 -4.97
N ARG A 34 6.45 6.85 -6.19
CA ARG A 34 7.84 7.17 -6.46
C ARG A 34 7.99 8.57 -7.04
N ASP A 35 8.93 9.34 -6.51
CA ASP A 35 9.41 10.57 -7.12
C ASP A 35 10.33 10.26 -8.30
N ASN A 36 9.93 10.66 -9.52
CA ASN A 36 10.71 10.45 -10.74
C ASN A 36 11.81 11.50 -10.94
N LEU A 37 11.77 12.63 -10.22
CA LEU A 37 12.78 13.68 -10.30
C LEU A 37 13.99 13.37 -9.43
N CYS A 38 13.91 12.35 -8.59
CA CYS A 38 15.01 11.94 -7.73
C CYS A 38 16.16 11.36 -8.58
N VAL A 39 17.29 12.09 -8.62
CA VAL A 39 18.49 11.68 -9.34
C VAL A 39 19.24 10.63 -8.53
N ASN A 40 19.69 9.55 -9.18
CA ASN A 40 20.40 8.41 -8.56
C ASN A 40 19.56 7.62 -7.52
N CYS A 41 18.26 7.69 -7.59
CA CYS A 41 17.37 6.88 -6.79
C CYS A 41 17.08 5.53 -7.46
N SER A 42 16.80 4.51 -6.63
CA SER A 42 16.43 3.18 -7.13
C SER A 42 15.15 3.23 -7.97
N VAL A 43 15.01 2.29 -8.87
CA VAL A 43 13.75 2.05 -9.59
C VAL A 43 12.67 1.49 -8.66
N MET A 44 11.42 1.46 -9.12
CA MET A 44 10.34 0.79 -8.38
C MET A 44 10.76 -0.66 -8.06
N PRO A 45 10.58 -1.13 -6.81
CA PRO A 45 10.97 -2.50 -6.44
C PRO A 45 10.31 -3.55 -7.35
N PRO A 46 11.05 -4.55 -7.86
CA PRO A 46 10.46 -5.60 -8.69
C PRO A 46 9.51 -6.51 -7.92
N SER A 47 9.64 -6.56 -6.59
CA SER A 47 8.72 -7.23 -5.67
C SER A 47 8.75 -6.59 -4.29
N VAL A 48 7.70 -6.83 -3.52
CA VAL A 48 7.54 -6.36 -2.13
C VAL A 48 7.22 -7.54 -1.23
N SER A 49 7.60 -7.44 0.06
CA SER A 49 7.23 -8.43 1.08
C SER A 49 6.23 -7.81 2.03
N MET A 50 5.01 -8.33 2.06
CA MET A 50 3.93 -7.84 2.92
C MET A 50 3.63 -8.83 4.04
N GLY A 51 3.37 -8.31 5.24
CA GLY A 51 2.85 -9.06 6.38
C GLY A 51 1.35 -8.92 6.49
N VAL A 52 0.65 -9.99 6.85
CA VAL A 52 -0.78 -9.98 7.18
C VAL A 52 -0.96 -10.59 8.57
N PHE A 53 -1.65 -9.88 9.45
CA PHE A 53 -1.80 -10.28 10.85
C PHE A 53 -3.27 -10.27 11.26
N SER A 54 -3.67 -11.30 11.99
CA SER A 54 -5.00 -11.34 12.60
C SER A 54 -5.06 -10.39 13.80
N ASN A 55 -6.06 -9.51 13.84
CA ASN A 55 -6.25 -8.58 14.96
C ASN A 55 -6.87 -9.26 16.20
N ASP A 56 -7.33 -10.50 16.09
CA ASP A 56 -7.86 -11.25 17.24
C ASP A 56 -6.75 -11.76 18.17
N ASN A 57 -5.58 -12.09 17.62
CA ASN A 57 -4.49 -12.73 18.38
C ASN A 57 -3.08 -12.31 17.96
N ASN A 58 -2.95 -11.33 17.06
CA ASN A 58 -1.70 -10.85 16.48
C ASN A 58 -0.89 -11.93 15.73
N ALA A 59 -1.51 -13.07 15.41
CA ALA A 59 -0.83 -14.11 14.65
C ALA A 59 -0.65 -13.69 13.19
N MET A 60 0.53 -13.94 12.65
CA MET A 60 0.78 -13.74 11.23
C MET A 60 0.06 -14.80 10.40
N ILE A 61 -0.61 -14.37 9.36
CA ILE A 61 -1.22 -15.25 8.35
C ILE A 61 -0.13 -15.65 7.37
N PRO A 62 0.19 -16.96 7.26
CA PRO A 62 1.29 -17.41 6.42
C PRO A 62 1.09 -17.02 4.96
N GLY A 63 2.13 -16.43 4.38
CA GLY A 63 2.20 -16.08 2.98
C GLY A 63 2.95 -17.12 2.15
N ASN A 64 3.39 -16.72 0.96
CA ASN A 64 4.04 -17.59 -0.02
C ASN A 64 5.56 -17.64 0.08
N SER A 65 6.16 -16.99 1.08
CA SER A 65 7.61 -17.01 1.31
C SER A 65 7.97 -17.85 2.54
N THR A 66 9.23 -18.29 2.62
CA THR A 66 9.76 -19.08 3.76
C THR A 66 9.72 -18.34 5.10
N GLY A 67 9.65 -17.00 5.08
CA GLY A 67 9.50 -16.17 6.27
C GLY A 67 8.05 -15.90 6.67
N GLY A 68 7.07 -16.52 5.99
CA GLY A 68 5.64 -16.30 6.25
C GLY A 68 5.08 -15.01 5.65
N TYR A 69 5.89 -14.22 4.98
CA TYR A 69 5.44 -13.01 4.26
C TYR A 69 4.85 -13.35 2.90
N TRP A 70 4.03 -12.44 2.39
CA TRP A 70 3.53 -12.46 1.03
C TRP A 70 4.52 -11.73 0.13
N ASN A 71 5.24 -12.49 -0.73
CA ASN A 71 6.13 -11.90 -1.73
C ASN A 71 5.33 -11.64 -3.01
N ILE A 72 5.18 -10.35 -3.36
CA ILE A 72 4.28 -9.88 -4.40
C ILE A 72 5.09 -9.17 -5.47
N ALA A 73 4.99 -9.65 -6.71
CA ALA A 73 5.68 -9.03 -7.84
C ALA A 73 5.02 -7.71 -8.25
N LEU A 74 5.82 -6.79 -8.76
CA LEU A 74 5.33 -5.58 -9.43
C LEU A 74 4.50 -5.97 -10.66
N SER A 75 3.25 -5.53 -10.70
CA SER A 75 2.35 -5.79 -11.84
C SER A 75 2.50 -4.72 -12.92
N THR A 76 2.42 -3.46 -12.53
CA THR A 76 2.51 -2.33 -13.47
C THR A 76 3.06 -1.08 -12.79
N VAL A 77 3.59 -0.17 -13.59
CA VAL A 77 3.96 1.19 -13.17
C VAL A 77 3.18 2.18 -14.02
N GLN A 78 2.50 3.11 -13.36
CA GLN A 78 1.72 4.16 -14.02
C GLN A 78 2.26 5.53 -13.67
N ALA A 79 2.41 6.41 -14.66
CA ALA A 79 2.69 7.81 -14.39
C ALA A 79 1.47 8.46 -13.75
N LEU A 80 1.70 9.25 -12.72
CA LEU A 80 0.65 10.03 -12.07
C LEU A 80 0.60 11.42 -12.72
N SER A 81 -0.57 11.77 -13.28
CA SER A 81 -0.80 13.10 -13.82
C SER A 81 -1.28 14.04 -12.72
N LEU A 82 -0.71 15.22 -12.65
CA LEU A 82 -1.29 16.31 -11.87
C LEU A 82 -2.58 16.76 -12.55
N ASN A 83 -3.65 16.87 -11.78
CA ASN A 83 -4.83 17.61 -12.24
C ASN A 83 -4.45 19.09 -12.44
N ALA A 84 -5.21 19.81 -13.31
CA ALA A 84 -5.02 21.24 -13.46
C ALA A 84 -5.09 21.89 -12.07
N LEU A 85 -3.97 22.50 -11.67
CA LEU A 85 -3.90 23.19 -10.39
C LEU A 85 -4.84 24.39 -10.37
N PRO A 86 -5.45 24.72 -9.23
CA PRO A 86 -6.25 25.94 -9.11
C PRO A 86 -5.45 27.17 -9.50
N ASN A 87 -6.09 28.13 -10.18
CA ASN A 87 -5.45 29.37 -10.67
C ASN A 87 -4.81 30.23 -9.56
N CYS A 88 -5.11 29.96 -8.31
CA CYS A 88 -4.50 30.65 -7.16
C CYS A 88 -3.08 30.16 -6.83
N ILE A 89 -2.64 29.04 -7.39
CA ILE A 89 -1.28 28.53 -7.17
C ILE A 89 -0.33 29.23 -8.13
N GLN A 90 0.52 30.08 -7.58
CA GLN A 90 1.63 30.73 -8.29
C GLN A 90 2.92 29.89 -8.09
N ASN A 91 3.76 29.82 -9.12
CA ASN A 91 5.01 29.03 -9.10
C ASN A 91 4.75 27.52 -8.89
N VAL A 92 4.01 26.93 -9.79
CA VAL A 92 3.72 25.48 -9.82
C VAL A 92 5.03 24.69 -9.72
N PRO A 93 5.22 23.86 -8.69
CA PRO A 93 6.42 23.04 -8.58
C PRO A 93 6.48 22.04 -9.74
N ASN A 94 7.69 21.76 -10.22
CA ASN A 94 7.89 20.67 -11.16
C ASN A 94 7.77 19.36 -10.39
N LEU A 95 6.69 18.62 -10.62
CA LEU A 95 6.39 17.35 -9.96
C LEU A 95 6.26 16.24 -11.00
N SER A 96 6.88 15.10 -10.74
CA SER A 96 6.76 13.92 -11.58
C SER A 96 6.74 12.69 -10.68
N TYR A 97 5.61 12.02 -10.63
CA TYR A 97 5.43 10.83 -9.80
C TYR A 97 4.96 9.63 -10.64
N SER A 98 5.25 8.44 -10.13
CA SER A 98 4.67 7.21 -10.64
C SER A 98 4.16 6.35 -9.49
N GLY A 99 3.09 5.59 -9.75
CA GLY A 99 2.56 4.55 -8.89
C GLY A 99 3.00 3.17 -9.36
N GLY A 100 3.59 2.37 -8.47
CA GLY A 100 3.86 0.95 -8.70
C GLY A 100 2.80 0.10 -8.00
N PHE A 101 2.16 -0.81 -8.72
CA PHE A 101 1.03 -1.60 -8.26
C PHE A 101 1.43 -3.04 -8.00
N TYR A 102 1.10 -3.55 -6.79
CA TYR A 102 1.43 -4.89 -6.31
C TYR A 102 0.15 -5.62 -5.86
N PRO A 103 -0.67 -6.11 -6.79
CA PRO A 103 -1.90 -6.81 -6.46
C PRO A 103 -1.63 -8.25 -6.06
N PHE A 104 -2.39 -8.75 -5.07
CA PHE A 104 -2.44 -10.17 -4.72
C PHE A 104 -3.81 -10.55 -4.17
N THR A 105 -4.19 -11.80 -4.38
CA THR A 105 -5.43 -12.35 -3.84
C THR A 105 -5.15 -13.09 -2.55
N ILE A 106 -5.94 -12.83 -1.53
CA ILE A 106 -5.84 -13.48 -0.22
C ILE A 106 -7.20 -13.97 0.25
N THR A 107 -7.21 -15.21 0.78
CA THR A 107 -8.38 -15.78 1.44
C THR A 107 -8.11 -15.85 2.93
N LEU A 108 -8.93 -15.16 3.72
CA LEU A 108 -8.78 -14.97 5.15
C LEU A 108 -9.91 -15.67 5.89
N PRO A 109 -9.64 -16.43 6.97
CA PRO A 109 -10.68 -16.93 7.88
C PRO A 109 -11.53 -15.77 8.43
N ASN A 110 -12.80 -16.02 8.71
CA ASN A 110 -13.61 -15.02 9.40
C ASN A 110 -13.09 -14.84 10.83
N ASN A 111 -12.92 -13.60 11.25
CA ASN A 111 -12.54 -13.24 12.60
C ASN A 111 -13.32 -12.02 13.11
N ASN A 112 -13.17 -11.68 14.38
CA ASN A 112 -13.98 -10.63 15.00
C ASN A 112 -13.42 -9.23 14.75
N ASN A 113 -12.11 -9.06 14.81
CA ASN A 113 -11.46 -7.74 14.78
C ASN A 113 -10.77 -7.43 13.44
N GLY A 114 -10.83 -8.36 12.47
CA GLY A 114 -10.28 -8.17 11.14
C GLY A 114 -8.77 -8.41 11.05
N TYR A 115 -8.15 -7.83 10.04
CA TYR A 115 -6.75 -8.06 9.70
C TYR A 115 -6.01 -6.77 9.47
N THR A 116 -4.75 -6.76 9.87
CA THR A 116 -3.79 -5.70 9.56
C THR A 116 -2.84 -6.18 8.48
N ILE A 117 -2.73 -5.41 7.41
CA ILE A 117 -1.79 -5.62 6.31
C ILE A 117 -0.67 -4.61 6.46
N THR A 118 0.58 -5.05 6.30
CA THR A 118 1.72 -4.16 6.50
C THR A 118 2.75 -4.31 5.39
N TYR A 119 3.30 -3.18 4.98
CA TYR A 119 4.52 -3.11 4.19
C TYR A 119 5.55 -2.25 4.92
N GLN A 120 6.78 -2.74 5.01
CA GLN A 120 7.90 -2.00 5.60
C GLN A 120 8.99 -1.81 4.58
N THR A 121 9.51 -0.59 4.51
CA THR A 121 10.67 -0.26 3.70
C THR A 121 11.69 0.53 4.49
N CYS A 122 12.98 0.32 4.17
CA CYS A 122 14.03 1.19 4.67
C CYS A 122 14.01 2.53 3.91
N CYS A 123 14.42 3.52 4.62
CA CYS A 123 14.98 4.73 4.05
C CYS A 123 13.94 5.60 3.33
N ARG A 124 13.28 6.43 4.12
CA ARG A 124 12.44 7.54 3.64
C ARG A 124 13.23 8.49 2.75
N ILE A 125 12.51 9.34 2.04
CA ILE A 125 13.10 10.47 1.32
C ILE A 125 13.93 11.34 2.29
N GLU A 126 15.00 11.93 1.78
CA GLU A 126 15.86 12.83 2.55
C GLU A 126 15.22 14.19 2.83
N ASN A 127 15.79 14.90 3.77
CA ASN A 127 15.44 16.29 4.10
C ASN A 127 14.00 16.49 4.62
N ILE A 128 13.44 15.49 5.28
CA ILE A 128 12.19 15.65 6.04
C ILE A 128 12.56 16.30 7.37
N SER A 129 12.04 17.52 7.65
CA SER A 129 12.46 18.36 8.77
C SER A 129 12.19 17.78 10.16
N ASN A 130 11.25 16.85 10.30
CA ASN A 130 10.81 16.27 11.57
C ASN A 130 11.24 14.81 11.78
N THR A 131 12.16 14.31 10.99
CA THR A 131 12.71 12.94 11.12
C THR A 131 14.19 12.93 10.75
N THR A 132 14.92 11.94 11.25
CA THR A 132 16.33 11.74 10.87
C THR A 132 16.40 11.01 9.53
N ASP A 133 17.43 11.29 8.75
CA ASP A 133 17.71 10.55 7.52
C ASP A 133 17.86 9.04 7.78
N LEU A 134 17.50 8.24 6.80
CA LEU A 134 17.57 6.77 6.85
C LEU A 134 16.53 6.07 7.74
N MET A 135 15.58 6.79 8.30
CA MET A 135 14.45 6.17 9.01
C MET A 135 13.59 5.36 8.03
N GLY A 136 13.13 4.18 8.49
CA GLY A 136 12.18 3.36 7.75
C GLY A 136 10.77 3.95 7.72
N ALA A 137 9.93 3.38 6.86
CA ALA A 137 8.49 3.64 6.85
C ALA A 137 7.73 2.33 6.97
N THR A 138 6.63 2.35 7.74
CA THR A 138 5.65 1.27 7.80
C THR A 138 4.33 1.80 7.27
N TYR A 139 3.79 1.13 6.27
CA TYR A 139 2.47 1.40 5.71
C TYR A 139 1.52 0.32 6.21
N ILE A 140 0.32 0.72 6.60
CA ILE A 140 -0.64 -0.16 7.27
C ILE A 140 -2.00 0.02 6.63
N GLY A 141 -2.55 -1.09 6.11
CA GLY A 141 -3.94 -1.24 5.71
C GLY A 141 -4.71 -2.10 6.73
N GLN A 142 -6.02 -1.90 6.83
CA GLN A 142 -6.88 -2.70 7.70
C GLN A 142 -8.09 -3.23 6.94
N ILE A 143 -8.33 -4.53 7.05
CA ILE A 143 -9.56 -5.19 6.60
C ILE A 143 -10.42 -5.42 7.85
N PRO A 144 -11.66 -4.87 7.91
CA PRO A 144 -12.50 -4.99 9.09
C PRO A 144 -12.98 -6.43 9.33
N GLY A 145 -13.20 -6.75 10.60
CA GLY A 145 -13.73 -8.04 11.04
C GLY A 145 -15.24 -8.02 11.27
N ASN A 146 -15.76 -9.14 11.77
CA ASN A 146 -17.20 -9.34 12.00
C ASN A 146 -17.81 -8.29 12.94
N ASN A 147 -17.07 -7.83 13.94
CA ASN A 147 -17.55 -6.81 14.88
C ASN A 147 -17.85 -5.47 14.20
N THR A 148 -17.14 -5.14 13.12
CA THR A 148 -17.34 -3.91 12.34
C THR A 148 -18.35 -4.11 11.23
N LEU A 149 -18.27 -5.25 10.52
CA LEU A 149 -19.10 -5.53 9.33
C LEU A 149 -20.52 -5.96 9.70
N GLY A 150 -20.72 -6.56 10.88
CA GLY A 150 -22.01 -7.12 11.28
C GLY A 150 -22.51 -8.17 10.27
N THR A 151 -23.69 -7.91 9.68
CA THR A 151 -24.28 -8.77 8.64
C THR A 151 -23.83 -8.40 7.23
N ASN A 152 -23.23 -7.26 7.03
CA ASN A 152 -22.69 -6.86 5.72
C ASN A 152 -21.30 -7.42 5.54
N LEU A 153 -21.20 -8.52 4.80
CA LEU A 153 -19.93 -9.23 4.59
C LEU A 153 -19.08 -8.66 3.41
N GLN A 154 -19.63 -7.69 2.68
CA GLN A 154 -18.97 -7.09 1.52
C GLN A 154 -18.43 -5.72 1.93
N ASP A 155 -17.13 -5.60 1.98
CA ASP A 155 -16.46 -4.36 2.29
C ASP A 155 -15.26 -4.16 1.36
N ASN A 156 -15.10 -2.93 0.90
CA ASN A 156 -13.99 -2.51 0.06
C ASN A 156 -13.37 -1.25 0.67
N SER A 157 -12.09 -1.06 0.47
CA SER A 157 -11.51 0.24 0.76
C SER A 157 -12.14 1.32 -0.14
N PRO A 158 -12.16 2.58 0.31
CA PRO A 158 -12.65 3.69 -0.52
C PRO A 158 -11.95 3.70 -1.88
N GLN A 159 -12.73 3.77 -2.96
CA GLN A 159 -12.21 3.91 -4.31
C GLN A 159 -12.39 5.37 -4.76
N PHE A 160 -11.29 5.99 -5.18
CA PHE A 160 -11.35 7.30 -5.78
C PHE A 160 -11.74 7.16 -7.26
N SER A 161 -12.88 7.72 -7.66
CA SER A 161 -13.42 7.65 -9.02
C SER A 161 -12.59 8.42 -10.07
N ARG A 162 -11.58 9.15 -9.62
CA ARG A 162 -10.61 9.84 -10.48
C ARG A 162 -9.25 9.27 -10.15
N GLY A 163 -8.43 9.02 -11.18
CA GLY A 163 -7.06 8.54 -11.00
C GLY A 163 -6.34 9.33 -9.91
N ILE A 164 -5.37 8.70 -9.25
CA ILE A 164 -4.61 9.28 -8.15
C ILE A 164 -4.17 10.69 -8.55
N SER A 165 -4.75 11.68 -7.89
CA SER A 165 -4.37 13.09 -8.08
C SER A 165 -3.41 13.45 -6.94
N VAL A 166 -2.21 13.85 -7.29
CA VAL A 166 -1.32 14.52 -6.33
C VAL A 166 -1.79 15.97 -6.23
N VAL A 167 -2.24 16.38 -5.08
CA VAL A 167 -2.63 17.78 -4.79
C VAL A 167 -1.40 18.54 -4.30
#